data_0457634e7482ae74d6f0b5a5d3160321
#
_entry.id   0457634e7482ae74d6f0b5a5d3160321
#
_cell.length_a   1.000
_cell.length_b   1.000
_cell.length_c   1.000
_cell.angle_alpha   90.00
_cell.angle_beta   90.00
_cell.angle_gamma   90.00
#
_symmetry.space_group_name_H-M   'P 1'
#
loop_
_entity.id
_entity.type
_entity.pdbx_description
1 polymer ?
#
loop_
_entity_poly.entity_id
_entity_poly.type
_entity_poly.pdbx_seq_one_letter_code
_entity_poly.pdbx_strand_id
1 'polypeptide(L)'
;FKLLFSDTWATPSTVKQLVNIGLHGRQSYLEFHEPQSLRDLVEYAQKHYPNLSPATYIVSTLNNYLDRQREVVLGPDLSDRRNVMQSVLKSRDVQEAIRRESIRGKISMLEAERRAIGYVNEIVSDYSHSAVRFADLALTRLWTQLYDGVEVHNFSTVRELAKDYEIVYTPCHRSHIDYLLLSYVIYKRGLMVPYIAAGDNLN
;
A
#
# COMPACT_ATOMS: atom_id res chain seq x y z
N PHE A 1 -20.26 -15.23 -0.49
CA PHE A 1 -19.22 -14.78 0.46
C PHE A 1 -17.83 -14.74 -0.20
N LYS A 2 -17.33 -15.78 -0.89
CA LYS A 2 -16.04 -15.78 -1.61
C LYS A 2 -15.91 -14.68 -2.69
N LEU A 3 -17.02 -14.24 -3.28
CA LEU A 3 -17.03 -13.20 -4.33
C LEU A 3 -16.73 -11.79 -3.81
N LEU A 4 -17.08 -11.49 -2.56
CA LEU A 4 -16.88 -10.17 -1.93
C LEU A 4 -15.45 -9.99 -1.36
N PHE A 5 -14.75 -11.09 -1.09
CA PHE A 5 -13.49 -11.13 -0.37
C PHE A 5 -12.30 -11.60 -1.21
N SER A 6 -12.43 -11.69 -2.54
CA SER A 6 -11.28 -12.07 -3.37
C SER A 6 -10.41 -10.86 -3.67
N ASP A 7 -9.11 -11.00 -3.40
CA ASP A 7 -8.09 -9.95 -3.59
C ASP A 7 -7.68 -9.71 -5.06
N THR A 8 -8.31 -10.38 -6.02
CA THR A 8 -8.04 -10.19 -7.45
C THR A 8 -8.69 -8.93 -7.98
N TRP A 9 -8.02 -7.79 -7.79
CA TRP A 9 -8.50 -6.47 -8.23
C TRP A 9 -8.09 -6.10 -9.65
N ALA A 10 -7.12 -6.78 -10.23
CA ALA A 10 -6.58 -6.44 -11.56
C ALA A 10 -7.63 -6.50 -12.67
N THR A 11 -8.59 -7.42 -12.58
CA THR A 11 -9.69 -7.55 -13.55
C THR A 11 -10.99 -7.94 -12.83
N PRO A 12 -11.67 -7.00 -12.17
CA PRO A 12 -12.91 -7.32 -11.50
C PRO A 12 -14.00 -7.69 -12.52
N SER A 13 -14.71 -8.79 -12.30
CA SER A 13 -15.88 -9.14 -13.13
C SER A 13 -16.96 -8.07 -13.02
N THR A 14 -17.78 -7.91 -14.06
CA THR A 14 -18.89 -6.93 -14.10
C THR A 14 -19.80 -7.04 -12.88
N VAL A 15 -20.06 -8.25 -12.41
CA VAL A 15 -20.87 -8.51 -11.21
C VAL A 15 -20.21 -7.96 -9.95
N LYS A 16 -18.88 -8.12 -9.81
CA LYS A 16 -18.12 -7.54 -8.68
C LYS A 16 -18.15 -6.01 -8.72
N GLN A 17 -18.05 -5.43 -9.91
CA GLN A 17 -18.13 -3.98 -10.09
C GLN A 17 -19.50 -3.46 -9.65
N LEU A 18 -20.59 -4.08 -10.10
CA LEU A 18 -21.96 -3.70 -9.73
C LEU A 18 -22.22 -3.82 -8.23
N VAL A 19 -21.81 -4.93 -7.62
CA VAL A 19 -21.92 -5.12 -6.16
C VAL A 19 -21.12 -4.07 -5.40
N ASN A 20 -19.90 -3.76 -5.85
CA ASN A 20 -19.05 -2.76 -5.23
C ASN A 20 -19.64 -1.36 -5.36
N ILE A 21 -20.18 -1.00 -6.53
CA ILE A 21 -20.89 0.27 -6.75
C ILE A 21 -22.12 0.37 -5.84
N GLY A 22 -22.89 -0.71 -5.73
CA GLY A 22 -24.08 -0.73 -4.88
C GLY A 22 -23.77 -0.56 -3.39
N LEU A 23 -22.68 -1.16 -2.91
CA LEU A 23 -22.29 -1.11 -1.49
C LEU A 23 -21.49 0.16 -1.14
N HIS A 24 -20.68 0.67 -2.05
CA HIS A 24 -19.69 1.73 -1.79
C HIS A 24 -19.83 2.95 -2.73
N GLY A 25 -20.82 3.00 -3.57
CA GLY A 25 -20.97 4.06 -4.59
C GLY A 25 -21.00 5.49 -4.01
N ARG A 26 -21.42 5.65 -2.75
CA ARG A 26 -21.37 6.93 -2.03
C ARG A 26 -19.96 7.33 -1.56
N GLN A 27 -19.01 6.41 -1.61
CA GLN A 27 -17.61 6.62 -1.21
C GLN A 27 -16.66 6.62 -2.40
N SER A 28 -17.20 6.64 -3.62
CA SER A 28 -16.40 6.70 -4.84
C SER A 28 -15.87 8.11 -5.05
N TYR A 29 -14.55 8.20 -5.25
CA TYR A 29 -13.88 9.44 -5.63
C TYR A 29 -13.60 9.44 -7.11
N LEU A 30 -13.83 10.56 -7.75
CA LEU A 30 -13.44 10.83 -9.12
C LEU A 30 -12.47 12.02 -9.08
N GLU A 31 -11.22 11.79 -9.44
CA GLU A 31 -10.20 12.82 -9.51
C GLU A 31 -9.87 13.10 -10.97
N PHE A 32 -9.96 14.37 -11.36
CA PHE A 32 -9.53 14.82 -12.68
C PHE A 32 -8.13 15.41 -12.54
N HIS A 33 -7.18 14.83 -13.26
CA HIS A 33 -5.84 15.34 -13.32
C HIS A 33 -5.67 16.36 -14.45
N GLU A 34 -4.57 17.10 -14.43
CA GLU A 34 -4.25 18.04 -15.50
C GLU A 34 -4.19 17.32 -16.85
N PRO A 35 -4.83 17.89 -17.88
CA PRO A 35 -4.86 17.26 -19.19
C PRO A 35 -3.45 17.23 -19.79
N GLN A 36 -3.05 16.06 -20.31
CA GLN A 36 -1.79 15.87 -21.00
C GLN A 36 -2.00 16.01 -22.51
N SER A 37 -1.13 16.79 -23.17
CA SER A 37 -1.17 16.92 -24.62
C SER A 37 -0.62 15.67 -25.28
N LEU A 38 -1.46 14.97 -26.06
CA LEU A 38 -1.00 13.80 -26.81
C LEU A 38 0.10 14.15 -27.83
N ARG A 39 0.02 15.34 -28.43
CA ARG A 39 1.04 15.83 -29.36
C ARG A 39 2.40 15.93 -28.69
N ASP A 40 2.46 16.56 -27.51
CA ASP A 40 3.71 16.77 -26.79
C ASP A 40 4.32 15.44 -26.34
N LEU A 41 3.49 14.48 -25.95
CA LEU A 41 3.95 13.12 -25.61
C LEU A 41 4.52 12.40 -26.83
N VAL A 42 3.90 12.54 -28.02
CA VAL A 42 4.41 11.95 -29.27
C VAL A 42 5.73 12.60 -29.66
N GLU A 43 5.82 13.93 -29.65
CA GLU A 43 7.05 14.66 -29.99
C GLU A 43 8.20 14.32 -29.02
N TYR A 44 7.89 14.24 -27.72
CA TYR A 44 8.84 13.85 -26.70
C TYR A 44 9.36 12.40 -26.93
N ALA A 45 8.45 11.46 -27.21
CA ALA A 45 8.79 10.08 -27.46
C ALA A 45 9.72 9.94 -28.71
N GLN A 46 9.36 10.61 -29.81
CA GLN A 46 10.15 10.57 -31.05
C GLN A 46 11.55 11.17 -30.86
N LYS A 47 11.66 12.24 -30.07
CA LYS A 47 12.93 12.93 -29.81
C LYS A 47 13.88 12.12 -28.90
N HIS A 48 13.34 11.52 -27.83
CA HIS A 48 14.17 10.91 -26.78
C HIS A 48 14.25 9.37 -26.89
N TYR A 49 13.29 8.74 -27.53
CA TYR A 49 13.21 7.29 -27.70
C TYR A 49 12.95 6.87 -29.14
N PRO A 50 13.84 7.20 -30.08
CA PRO A 50 13.62 7.01 -31.52
C PRO A 50 13.43 5.52 -31.91
N ASN A 51 13.94 4.59 -31.10
CA ASN A 51 13.81 3.15 -31.29
C ASN A 51 12.53 2.55 -30.73
N LEU A 52 11.69 3.35 -30.07
CA LEU A 52 10.44 2.91 -29.47
C LEU A 52 9.27 3.52 -30.20
N SER A 53 8.23 2.71 -30.44
CA SER A 53 6.98 3.27 -30.99
C SER A 53 6.40 4.32 -30.03
N PRO A 54 6.02 5.53 -30.51
CA PRO A 54 5.37 6.53 -29.68
C PRO A 54 4.16 6.01 -28.92
N ALA A 55 3.38 5.11 -29.54
CA ALA A 55 2.25 4.47 -28.87
C ALA A 55 2.67 3.64 -27.67
N THR A 56 3.74 2.85 -27.80
CA THR A 56 4.28 2.04 -26.70
C THR A 56 4.80 2.92 -25.55
N TYR A 57 5.48 4.02 -25.89
CA TYR A 57 5.94 4.99 -24.90
C TYR A 57 4.78 5.60 -24.13
N ILE A 58 3.75 6.07 -24.83
CA ILE A 58 2.58 6.71 -24.21
C ILE A 58 1.84 5.73 -23.30
N VAL A 59 1.59 4.50 -23.77
CA VAL A 59 0.91 3.48 -22.97
C VAL A 59 1.72 3.14 -21.71
N SER A 60 3.04 2.97 -21.81
CA SER A 60 3.88 2.69 -20.65
C SER A 60 3.92 3.85 -19.66
N THR A 61 3.99 5.09 -20.16
CA THR A 61 3.99 6.30 -19.33
C THR A 61 2.67 6.45 -18.58
N LEU A 62 1.52 6.26 -19.27
CA LEU A 62 0.21 6.32 -18.64
C LEU A 62 0.00 5.19 -17.62
N ASN A 63 0.41 3.98 -17.94
CA ASN A 63 0.32 2.86 -17.00
C ASN A 63 1.16 3.13 -15.75
N ASN A 64 2.41 3.55 -15.89
CA ASN A 64 3.27 3.91 -14.76
C ASN A 64 2.67 5.04 -13.91
N TYR A 65 2.06 6.02 -14.56
CA TYR A 65 1.38 7.11 -13.86
C TYR A 65 0.18 6.60 -13.06
N LEU A 66 -0.69 5.81 -13.69
CA LEU A 66 -1.87 5.23 -13.03
C LEU A 66 -1.49 4.26 -11.91
N ASP A 67 -0.43 3.45 -12.09
CA ASP A 67 0.08 2.55 -11.06
C ASP A 67 0.58 3.32 -9.84
N ARG A 68 1.30 4.42 -10.02
CA ARG A 68 1.69 5.30 -8.91
C ARG A 68 0.50 5.89 -8.16
N GLN A 69 -0.52 6.38 -8.88
CA GLN A 69 -1.74 6.89 -8.25
C GLN A 69 -2.48 5.78 -7.47
N ARG A 70 -2.48 4.58 -8.02
CA ARG A 70 -3.05 3.40 -7.36
C ARG A 70 -2.28 3.04 -6.08
N GLU A 71 -0.96 3.09 -6.10
CA GLU A 71 -0.12 2.82 -4.92
C GLU A 71 -0.38 3.80 -3.77
N VAL A 72 -0.64 5.07 -4.08
CA VAL A 72 -0.99 6.08 -3.06
C VAL A 72 -2.29 5.72 -2.32
N VAL A 73 -3.25 5.15 -3.03
CA VAL A 73 -4.59 4.83 -2.50
C VAL A 73 -4.67 3.42 -1.91
N LEU A 74 -4.13 2.43 -2.63
CA LEU A 74 -4.23 1.02 -2.27
C LEU A 74 -2.97 0.49 -1.58
N GLY A 75 -1.86 1.19 -1.71
CA GLY A 75 -0.54 0.73 -1.32
C GLY A 75 0.13 -0.14 -2.39
N PRO A 76 1.41 -0.47 -2.20
CA PRO A 76 2.12 -1.40 -3.06
C PRO A 76 1.43 -2.76 -3.05
N ASP A 77 1.47 -3.45 -4.18
CA ASP A 77 0.93 -4.80 -4.29
C ASP A 77 1.82 -5.80 -3.51
N LEU A 78 1.52 -5.94 -2.23
CA LEU A 78 2.15 -6.91 -1.34
C LEU A 78 1.34 -8.20 -1.21
N SER A 79 0.43 -8.46 -2.13
CA SER A 79 -0.45 -9.63 -2.13
C SER A 79 0.33 -10.96 -2.20
N ASP A 80 1.54 -10.93 -2.73
CA ASP A 80 2.46 -12.06 -2.67
C ASP A 80 3.54 -11.87 -1.59
N ARG A 81 3.14 -12.13 -0.33
CA ARG A 81 4.03 -12.12 0.83
C ARG A 81 5.34 -12.86 0.58
N ARG A 82 5.30 -13.96 -0.19
CA ARG A 82 6.49 -14.76 -0.52
C ARG A 82 7.48 -13.99 -1.40
N ASN A 83 6.98 -13.24 -2.39
CA ASN A 83 7.83 -12.43 -3.25
C ASN A 83 8.50 -11.29 -2.47
N VAL A 84 7.75 -10.62 -1.59
CA VAL A 84 8.31 -9.58 -0.72
C VAL A 84 9.41 -10.17 0.18
N MET A 85 9.13 -11.28 0.86
CA MET A 85 10.12 -11.95 1.70
C MET A 85 11.38 -12.35 0.91
N GLN A 86 11.21 -12.91 -0.28
CA GLN A 86 12.35 -13.29 -1.13
C GLN A 86 13.15 -12.08 -1.60
N SER A 87 12.51 -10.97 -1.93
CA SER A 87 13.21 -9.76 -2.36
C SER A 87 14.01 -9.14 -1.19
N VAL A 88 13.44 -9.11 0.00
CA VAL A 88 14.12 -8.66 1.22
C VAL A 88 15.33 -9.56 1.54
N LEU A 89 15.13 -10.87 1.55
CA LEU A 89 16.21 -11.82 1.83
C LEU A 89 17.34 -11.77 0.79
N LYS A 90 17.04 -11.47 -0.48
CA LYS A 90 18.04 -11.32 -1.55
C LYS A 90 18.72 -9.95 -1.56
N SER A 91 18.23 -8.98 -0.81
CA SER A 91 18.84 -7.65 -0.78
C SER A 91 20.28 -7.73 -0.26
N ARG A 92 21.13 -6.85 -0.80
CA ARG A 92 22.58 -6.84 -0.46
C ARG A 92 22.80 -6.64 1.03
N ASP A 93 22.06 -5.73 1.65
CA ASP A 93 22.22 -5.37 3.05
C ASP A 93 21.86 -6.54 3.98
N VAL A 94 20.79 -7.28 3.65
CA VAL A 94 20.39 -8.47 4.43
C VAL A 94 21.39 -9.60 4.23
N GLN A 95 21.90 -9.83 3.03
CA GLN A 95 22.93 -10.84 2.77
C GLN A 95 24.24 -10.52 3.52
N GLU A 96 24.65 -9.26 3.58
CA GLU A 96 25.80 -8.83 4.36
C GLU A 96 25.55 -9.00 5.87
N ALA A 97 24.32 -8.73 6.34
CA ALA A 97 23.96 -8.94 7.74
C ALA A 97 24.00 -10.44 8.13
N ILE A 98 23.47 -11.32 7.27
CA ILE A 98 23.53 -12.78 7.46
C ILE A 98 24.99 -13.25 7.56
N ARG A 99 25.86 -12.77 6.67
CA ARG A 99 27.29 -13.12 6.70
C ARG A 99 27.95 -12.63 7.97
N ARG A 100 27.70 -11.40 8.40
CA ARG A 100 28.23 -10.85 9.65
C ARG A 100 27.76 -11.64 10.86
N GLU A 101 26.50 -12.03 10.89
CA GLU A 101 25.95 -12.85 12.00
C GLU A 101 26.57 -14.24 12.04
N SER A 102 26.78 -14.89 10.89
CA SER A 102 27.48 -16.18 10.82
C SER A 102 28.87 -16.11 11.43
N ILE A 103 29.66 -15.08 11.09
CA ILE A 103 31.01 -14.88 11.60
C ILE A 103 30.99 -14.54 13.10
N ARG A 104 30.17 -13.57 13.51
CA ARG A 104 30.07 -13.07 14.88
C ARG A 104 29.53 -14.14 15.83
N GLY A 105 28.49 -14.84 15.40
CA GLY A 105 27.83 -15.89 16.19
C GLY A 105 28.54 -17.23 16.16
N LYS A 106 29.58 -17.38 15.33
CA LYS A 106 30.26 -18.66 15.08
C LYS A 106 29.29 -19.79 14.72
N ILE A 107 28.26 -19.43 13.94
CA ILE A 107 27.23 -20.34 13.45
C ILE A 107 27.42 -20.59 11.93
N SER A 108 26.84 -21.66 11.43
CA SER A 108 26.88 -21.93 10.00
C SER A 108 26.10 -20.87 9.22
N MET A 109 26.48 -20.65 7.95
CA MET A 109 25.75 -19.75 7.06
C MET A 109 24.28 -20.13 6.93
N LEU A 110 23.98 -21.43 6.87
CA LEU A 110 22.62 -21.97 6.80
C LEU A 110 21.81 -21.61 8.07
N GLU A 111 22.42 -21.66 9.23
CA GLU A 111 21.75 -21.30 10.48
C GLU A 111 21.50 -19.79 10.59
N ALA A 112 22.44 -18.97 10.13
CA ALA A 112 22.25 -17.52 10.07
C ALA A 112 21.14 -17.14 9.09
N GLU A 113 21.06 -17.81 7.93
CA GLU A 113 19.98 -17.60 6.95
C GLU A 113 18.63 -18.05 7.52
N ARG A 114 18.57 -19.18 8.21
CA ARG A 114 17.34 -19.65 8.87
C ARG A 114 16.82 -18.66 9.90
N ARG A 115 17.71 -18.04 10.69
CA ARG A 115 17.34 -16.97 11.64
C ARG A 115 16.81 -15.74 10.90
N ALA A 116 17.47 -15.33 9.83
CA ALA A 116 17.00 -14.20 9.00
C ALA A 116 15.61 -14.46 8.42
N ILE A 117 15.33 -15.66 7.93
CA ILE A 117 14.00 -16.07 7.46
C ILE A 117 12.98 -15.97 8.61
N GLY A 118 13.33 -16.39 9.81
CA GLY A 118 12.50 -16.24 11.01
C GLY A 118 12.12 -14.78 11.26
N TYR A 119 13.11 -13.88 11.30
CA TYR A 119 12.87 -12.46 11.50
C TYR A 119 12.05 -11.82 10.37
N VAL A 120 12.31 -12.18 9.11
CA VAL A 120 11.52 -11.68 7.99
C VAL A 120 10.07 -12.16 8.09
N ASN A 121 9.83 -13.41 8.48
CA ASN A 121 8.49 -13.94 8.71
C ASN A 121 7.73 -13.21 9.82
N GLU A 122 8.43 -12.79 10.86
CA GLU A 122 7.87 -12.04 11.98
C GLU A 122 7.52 -10.59 11.59
N ILE A 123 8.38 -9.94 10.80
CA ILE A 123 8.25 -8.53 10.46
C ILE A 123 7.28 -8.29 9.28
N VAL A 124 7.26 -9.20 8.29
CA VAL A 124 6.42 -9.03 7.11
C VAL A 124 4.95 -9.19 7.47
N SER A 125 4.24 -8.07 7.49
CA SER A 125 2.82 -8.03 7.79
C SER A 125 1.99 -8.74 6.70
N ASP A 126 0.90 -9.35 7.12
CA ASP A 126 -0.10 -9.96 6.23
C ASP A 126 -1.22 -8.95 5.99
N TYR A 127 -1.04 -8.09 4.96
CA TYR A 127 -2.02 -7.07 4.64
C TYR A 127 -3.22 -7.68 3.92
N SER A 128 -4.38 -7.64 4.56
CA SER A 128 -5.64 -8.13 3.99
C SER A 128 -6.61 -6.98 3.75
N HIS A 129 -6.90 -6.68 2.48
CA HIS A 129 -7.92 -5.69 2.11
C HIS A 129 -9.30 -6.02 2.68
N SER A 130 -9.63 -7.31 2.81
CA SER A 130 -10.89 -7.77 3.40
C SER A 130 -10.97 -7.45 4.88
N ALA A 131 -9.88 -7.65 5.62
CA ALA A 131 -9.79 -7.31 7.04
C ALA A 131 -9.91 -5.80 7.26
N VAL A 132 -9.24 -4.99 6.42
CA VAL A 132 -9.32 -3.52 6.47
C VAL A 132 -10.76 -3.05 6.25
N ARG A 133 -11.49 -3.62 5.27
CA ARG A 133 -12.90 -3.25 5.03
C ARG A 133 -13.81 -3.63 6.19
N PHE A 134 -13.62 -4.81 6.76
CA PHE A 134 -14.38 -5.23 7.93
C PHE A 134 -14.10 -4.30 9.12
N ALA A 135 -12.83 -3.99 9.34
CA ALA A 135 -12.40 -3.03 10.37
C ALA A 135 -13.01 -1.64 10.13
N ASP A 136 -13.04 -1.15 8.88
CA ASP A 136 -13.68 0.13 8.54
C ASP A 136 -15.17 0.15 8.94
N LEU A 137 -15.91 -0.90 8.60
CA LEU A 137 -17.33 -1.00 8.95
C LEU A 137 -17.53 -1.02 10.46
N ALA A 138 -16.75 -1.82 11.17
CA ALA A 138 -16.82 -1.95 12.63
C ALA A 138 -16.42 -0.64 13.34
N LEU A 139 -15.31 -0.04 12.91
CA LEU A 139 -14.82 1.23 13.46
C LEU A 139 -15.75 2.40 13.13
N THR A 140 -16.32 2.47 11.93
CA THR A 140 -17.33 3.48 11.60
C THR A 140 -18.50 3.43 12.57
N ARG A 141 -19.02 2.21 12.82
CA ARG A 141 -20.11 2.06 13.80
C ARG A 141 -19.68 2.44 15.20
N LEU A 142 -18.47 2.06 15.61
CA LEU A 142 -17.92 2.40 16.92
C LEU A 142 -17.82 3.92 17.11
N TRP A 143 -17.17 4.62 16.18
CA TRP A 143 -16.95 6.07 16.27
C TRP A 143 -18.22 6.89 16.17
N THR A 144 -19.23 6.42 15.43
CA THR A 144 -20.52 7.12 15.30
C THR A 144 -21.47 6.85 16.47
N GLN A 145 -21.27 5.77 17.23
CA GLN A 145 -22.13 5.44 18.37
C GLN A 145 -21.56 5.88 19.73
N LEU A 146 -20.23 5.86 19.89
CA LEU A 146 -19.57 6.18 21.15
C LEU A 146 -19.00 7.61 21.20
N TYR A 147 -18.83 8.24 20.04
CA TYR A 147 -18.23 9.58 19.90
C TYR A 147 -19.06 10.44 18.95
N ASP A 148 -18.99 11.75 19.11
CA ASP A 148 -19.69 12.73 18.27
C ASP A 148 -19.04 12.93 16.87
N GLY A 149 -18.16 12.03 16.49
CA GLY A 149 -17.44 12.05 15.23
C GLY A 149 -15.95 12.30 15.41
N VAL A 150 -15.26 12.48 14.27
CA VAL A 150 -13.80 12.71 14.22
C VAL A 150 -13.55 13.95 13.38
N GLU A 151 -13.00 14.99 13.99
CA GLU A 151 -12.55 16.18 13.29
C GLU A 151 -11.09 16.01 12.84
N VAL A 152 -10.83 16.27 11.57
CA VAL A 152 -9.50 16.13 10.97
C VAL A 152 -9.13 17.43 10.29
N HIS A 153 -8.05 18.06 10.76
CA HIS A 153 -7.54 19.32 10.23
C HIS A 153 -6.30 19.08 9.36
N ASN A 154 -6.11 19.93 8.35
CA ASN A 154 -4.92 19.98 7.48
C ASN A 154 -4.59 18.67 6.70
N PHE A 155 -5.57 17.80 6.49
CA PHE A 155 -5.33 16.53 5.80
C PHE A 155 -4.98 16.70 4.32
N SER A 156 -5.36 17.82 3.69
CA SER A 156 -5.01 18.15 2.31
C SER A 156 -3.49 18.12 2.08
N THR A 157 -2.73 18.67 3.02
CA THR A 157 -1.26 18.67 2.97
C THR A 157 -0.70 17.24 2.97
N VAL A 158 -1.25 16.36 3.81
CA VAL A 158 -0.83 14.94 3.84
C VAL A 158 -1.12 14.26 2.51
N ARG A 159 -2.29 14.51 1.91
CA ARG A 159 -2.68 13.94 0.62
C ARG A 159 -1.77 14.40 -0.52
N GLU A 160 -1.38 15.67 -0.53
CA GLU A 160 -0.45 16.21 -1.52
C GLU A 160 0.93 15.58 -1.38
N LEU A 161 1.47 15.53 -0.17
CA LEU A 161 2.77 14.93 0.10
C LEU A 161 2.81 13.43 -0.22
N ALA A 162 1.72 12.70 0.02
CA ALA A 162 1.65 11.26 -0.26
C ALA A 162 1.78 10.90 -1.74
N LYS A 163 1.66 11.88 -2.66
CA LYS A 163 1.87 11.65 -4.11
C LYS A 163 3.34 11.45 -4.47
N ASP A 164 4.23 12.10 -3.73
CA ASP A 164 5.66 12.19 -4.07
C ASP A 164 6.58 11.65 -2.96
N TYR A 165 6.05 11.46 -1.73
CA TYR A 165 6.83 11.09 -0.56
C TYR A 165 6.22 9.92 0.20
N GLU A 166 7.08 9.12 0.81
CA GLU A 166 6.66 8.16 1.84
C GLU A 166 6.33 8.92 3.14
N ILE A 167 5.17 8.64 3.71
CA ILE A 167 4.68 9.31 4.92
C ILE A 167 4.92 8.44 6.14
N VAL A 168 5.66 8.97 7.11
CA VAL A 168 5.83 8.35 8.42
C VAL A 168 4.93 9.06 9.43
N TYR A 169 3.95 8.32 9.95
CA TYR A 169 3.04 8.82 10.96
C TYR A 169 3.58 8.52 12.36
N THR A 170 3.67 9.53 13.19
CA THR A 170 4.15 9.40 14.58
C THR A 170 3.07 9.88 15.56
N PRO A 171 2.02 9.09 15.78
CA PRO A 171 0.96 9.49 16.72
C PRO A 171 1.45 9.52 18.16
N CYS A 172 0.78 10.30 18.99
CA CYS A 172 0.99 10.27 20.42
C CYS A 172 0.45 8.95 21.00
N HIS A 173 1.31 7.98 21.22
CA HIS A 173 0.92 6.63 21.62
C HIS A 173 0.58 6.56 23.12
N ARG A 174 -0.63 6.99 23.49
CA ARG A 174 -1.17 6.89 24.85
C ARG A 174 -2.15 5.73 25.03
N SER A 175 -2.77 5.30 23.94
CA SER A 175 -3.78 4.24 23.94
C SER A 175 -3.71 3.43 22.64
N HIS A 176 -4.19 2.20 22.68
CA HIS A 176 -4.42 1.38 21.47
C HIS A 176 -5.44 2.01 20.51
N ILE A 177 -6.27 2.94 21.00
CA ILE A 177 -7.21 3.69 20.17
C ILE A 177 -6.47 4.62 19.19
N ASP A 178 -5.32 5.15 19.56
CA ASP A 178 -4.61 6.16 18.76
C ASP A 178 -4.23 5.67 17.37
N TYR A 179 -3.65 4.48 17.26
CA TYR A 179 -3.28 3.93 15.95
C TYR A 179 -4.48 3.40 15.16
N LEU A 180 -5.52 2.89 15.86
CA LEU A 180 -6.77 2.46 15.21
C LEU A 180 -7.50 3.65 14.61
N LEU A 181 -7.59 4.76 15.35
CA LEU A 181 -8.22 5.99 14.89
C LEU A 181 -7.43 6.61 13.73
N LEU A 182 -6.10 6.65 13.83
CA LEU A 182 -5.24 7.13 12.76
C LEU A 182 -5.45 6.31 11.47
N SER A 183 -5.39 4.99 11.57
CA SER A 183 -5.61 4.08 10.44
C SER A 183 -6.99 4.27 9.81
N TYR A 184 -8.03 4.41 10.64
CA TYR A 184 -9.39 4.68 10.20
C TYR A 184 -9.51 6.00 9.45
N VAL A 185 -8.93 7.09 10.00
CA VAL A 185 -8.97 8.42 9.38
C VAL A 185 -8.26 8.42 8.03
N ILE A 186 -7.07 7.82 7.95
CA ILE A 186 -6.28 7.74 6.72
C ILE A 186 -7.05 6.97 5.65
N TYR A 187 -7.61 5.80 6.01
CA TYR A 187 -8.43 4.99 5.11
C TYR A 187 -9.68 5.73 4.61
N LYS A 188 -10.43 6.38 5.51
CA LYS A 188 -11.62 7.18 5.16
C LYS A 188 -11.31 8.37 4.25
N ARG A 189 -10.09 8.86 4.27
CA ARG A 189 -9.61 9.96 3.43
C ARG A 189 -9.02 9.50 2.10
N GLY A 190 -9.08 8.19 1.81
CA GLY A 190 -8.67 7.60 0.54
C GLY A 190 -7.17 7.41 0.38
N LEU A 191 -6.45 7.28 1.49
CA LEU A 191 -5.04 6.87 1.49
C LEU A 191 -4.90 5.45 2.02
N MET A 192 -3.80 4.81 1.66
CA MET A 192 -3.43 3.50 2.18
C MET A 192 -3.31 3.51 3.70
N VAL A 193 -3.84 2.46 4.36
CA VAL A 193 -3.61 2.23 5.79
C VAL A 193 -2.12 2.01 6.03
N PRO A 194 -1.49 2.79 6.93
CA PRO A 194 -0.06 2.67 7.17
C PRO A 194 0.29 1.34 7.84
N TYR A 195 1.47 0.81 7.51
CA TYR A 195 2.04 -0.29 8.27
C TYR A 195 2.43 0.17 9.66
N ILE A 196 2.13 -0.65 10.65
CA ILE A 196 2.45 -0.34 12.04
C ILE A 196 3.77 -1.00 12.40
N ALA A 197 4.79 -0.20 12.70
CA ALA A 197 6.03 -0.70 13.28
C ALA A 197 5.80 -0.96 14.79
N ALA A 198 5.48 -2.19 15.10
CA ALA A 198 5.17 -2.64 16.45
C ALA A 198 5.98 -3.87 16.81
N GLY A 199 5.97 -4.25 18.10
CA GLY A 199 6.50 -5.52 18.53
C GLY A 199 5.61 -6.70 18.10
N ASP A 200 6.10 -7.90 18.33
CA ASP A 200 5.50 -9.20 17.98
C ASP A 200 4.02 -9.36 18.45
N ASN A 201 3.62 -8.62 19.46
CA ASN A 201 2.27 -8.64 20.04
C ASN A 201 1.19 -7.95 19.21
N LEU A 202 1.52 -7.34 18.07
CA LEU A 202 0.59 -6.65 17.18
C LEU A 202 0.53 -7.24 15.76
N ASN A 203 1.23 -8.34 15.51
CA ASN A 203 1.17 -9.08 14.25
C ASN A 203 0.09 -10.15 14.26
#